data_6c4a4457fa9eaee27e3915f54b28e66b
#
_entry.id   6c4a4457fa9eaee27e3915f54b28e66b
#
_cell.length_a   1.000
_cell.length_b   1.000
_cell.length_c   1.000
_cell.angle_alpha   90.00
_cell.angle_beta   90.00
_cell.angle_gamma   90.00
#
_symmetry.space_group_name_H-M   'P 1'
#
loop_
_entity.id
_entity.type
_entity.pdbx_description
1 polymer ?
#
loop_
_entity_poly.entity_id
_entity_poly.type
_entity_poly.pdbx_seq_one_letter_code
_entity_poly.pdbx_strand_id
1 'polypeptide(L)'
;ATLLVKVFGVYQIGSHNRANGKRTMEQVVVMQNLFHECSIHRVFDLKGSTRSRYARVDASGEVSKTASSFVGVSDVQPVLLDENFVEFTEGRPLPLRDQAKAYFNNAVMNDTLFLSLISVVDYSILVGMDDDNHQLVVGIIDYLRQYDIIKKVERVGKSVGMIAGQAEPTVIQPPNYRNRFQLAMEKYFMMVPD
;
A
#
# COMPACT_ATOMS: atom_id res chain seq x y z
N ALA A 1 -10.29 11.25 -13.15
CA ALA A 1 -10.05 9.84 -12.75
C ALA A 1 -9.37 9.83 -11.39
N THR A 2 -9.60 8.81 -10.58
CA THR A 2 -8.96 8.58 -9.29
C THR A 2 -8.61 7.10 -9.16
N LEU A 3 -7.48 6.82 -8.50
CA LEU A 3 -7.05 5.48 -8.08
C LEU A 3 -7.32 5.22 -6.59
N LEU A 4 -7.82 6.23 -5.84
CA LEU A 4 -8.16 6.03 -4.44
C LEU A 4 -9.24 4.95 -4.31
N VAL A 5 -8.95 3.88 -3.57
CA VAL A 5 -9.91 2.82 -3.28
C VAL A 5 -11.05 3.38 -2.44
N LYS A 6 -12.29 3.14 -2.85
CA LYS A 6 -13.46 3.71 -2.17
C LYS A 6 -13.59 3.19 -0.74
N VAL A 7 -13.80 4.10 0.21
CA VAL A 7 -14.19 3.78 1.57
C VAL A 7 -15.71 3.86 1.66
N PHE A 8 -16.35 2.75 2.05
CA PHE A 8 -17.80 2.68 2.22
C PHE A 8 -18.27 3.05 3.61
N GLY A 9 -17.39 2.93 4.60
CA GLY A 9 -17.71 3.33 5.97
C GLY A 9 -16.61 2.98 6.96
N VAL A 10 -16.74 3.59 8.15
CA VAL A 10 -15.90 3.29 9.31
C VAL A 10 -16.84 2.87 10.43
N TYR A 11 -16.56 1.73 11.03
CA TYR A 11 -17.42 1.11 12.03
C TYR A 11 -16.64 0.80 13.30
N GLN A 12 -17.34 0.78 14.41
CA GLN A 12 -16.80 0.31 15.68
C GLN A 12 -17.52 -1.00 16.04
N ILE A 13 -16.74 -2.08 16.17
CA ILE A 13 -17.27 -3.41 16.50
C ILE A 13 -16.87 -3.74 17.93
N GLY A 14 -17.87 -4.03 18.77
CA GLY A 14 -17.69 -4.52 20.13
C GLY A 14 -17.89 -6.02 20.20
N SER A 15 -16.97 -6.74 20.84
CA SER A 15 -17.17 -8.15 21.19
C SER A 15 -17.12 -8.32 22.72
N HIS A 16 -17.96 -9.22 23.23
CA HIS A 16 -18.01 -9.58 24.63
C HIS A 16 -17.86 -11.09 24.79
N ASN A 17 -16.73 -11.50 25.35
CA ASN A 17 -16.52 -12.92 25.68
C ASN A 17 -17.24 -13.24 27.00
N ARG A 18 -18.32 -13.99 26.92
CA ARG A 18 -19.16 -14.34 28.09
C ARG A 18 -18.45 -15.23 29.11
N ALA A 19 -17.43 -16.02 28.67
CA ALA A 19 -16.75 -16.96 29.56
C ALA A 19 -15.76 -16.26 30.51
N ASN A 20 -15.13 -15.17 30.08
CA ASN A 20 -14.12 -14.45 30.88
C ASN A 20 -14.47 -12.99 31.15
N GLY A 21 -15.64 -12.51 30.70
CA GLY A 21 -16.12 -11.14 30.89
C GLY A 21 -15.36 -10.08 30.08
N LYS A 22 -14.38 -10.47 29.24
CA LYS A 22 -13.54 -9.53 28.48
C LYS A 22 -14.35 -8.87 27.37
N ARG A 23 -14.28 -7.55 27.32
CA ARG A 23 -14.83 -6.74 26.21
C ARG A 23 -13.68 -6.20 25.37
N THR A 24 -13.82 -6.28 24.05
CA THR A 24 -12.91 -5.66 23.09
C THR A 24 -13.71 -4.74 22.18
N MET A 25 -13.11 -3.62 21.81
CA MET A 25 -13.66 -2.67 20.84
C MET A 25 -12.63 -2.49 19.74
N GLU A 26 -13.05 -2.71 18.50
CA GLU A 26 -12.20 -2.60 17.30
C GLU A 26 -12.83 -1.60 16.34
N GLN A 27 -12.00 -0.76 15.73
CA GLN A 27 -12.41 0.11 14.64
C GLN A 27 -12.04 -0.57 13.32
N VAL A 28 -13.00 -0.68 12.43
CA VAL A 28 -12.84 -1.30 11.12
C VAL A 28 -13.26 -0.33 10.02
N VAL A 29 -12.53 -0.36 8.93
CA VAL A 29 -12.83 0.38 7.71
C VAL A 29 -13.31 -0.60 6.65
N VAL A 30 -14.49 -0.36 6.10
CA VAL A 30 -15.03 -1.13 4.97
C VAL A 30 -14.66 -0.42 3.69
N MET A 31 -13.92 -1.11 2.83
CA MET A 31 -13.39 -0.57 1.57
C MET A 31 -13.83 -1.42 0.39
N GLN A 32 -13.74 -0.84 -0.80
CA GLN A 32 -13.93 -1.55 -2.06
C GLN A 32 -12.94 -2.72 -2.17
N ASN A 33 -13.42 -3.90 -2.52
CA ASN A 33 -12.55 -4.99 -2.96
C ASN A 33 -12.13 -4.72 -4.41
N LEU A 34 -10.87 -4.32 -4.60
CA LEU A 34 -10.32 -4.04 -5.93
C LEU A 34 -10.33 -5.25 -6.86
N PHE A 35 -10.18 -6.43 -6.30
CA PHE A 35 -9.99 -7.68 -7.05
C PHE A 35 -11.27 -8.49 -7.19
N HIS A 36 -12.42 -7.88 -6.89
CA HIS A 36 -13.71 -8.54 -7.05
C HIS A 36 -13.92 -8.91 -8.52
N GLU A 37 -14.23 -10.19 -8.76
CA GLU A 37 -14.42 -10.78 -10.11
C GLU A 37 -13.17 -10.73 -11.03
N CYS A 38 -11.95 -10.56 -10.46
CA CYS A 38 -10.70 -10.61 -11.20
C CYS A 38 -9.94 -11.90 -10.90
N SER A 39 -9.28 -12.46 -11.91
CA SER A 39 -8.37 -13.61 -11.76
C SER A 39 -6.95 -13.13 -11.46
N ILE A 40 -6.70 -12.75 -10.21
CA ILE A 40 -5.41 -12.16 -9.83
C ILE A 40 -4.40 -13.24 -9.48
N HIS A 41 -3.28 -13.27 -10.21
CA HIS A 41 -2.20 -14.23 -10.04
C HIS A 41 -1.04 -13.70 -9.18
N ARG A 42 -0.84 -12.39 -9.15
CA ARG A 42 0.18 -11.72 -8.30
C ARG A 42 -0.33 -10.39 -7.78
N VAL A 43 0.05 -10.08 -6.56
CA VAL A 43 -0.30 -8.81 -5.92
C VAL A 43 0.98 -8.14 -5.41
N PHE A 44 1.13 -6.86 -5.74
CA PHE A 44 2.21 -6.02 -5.26
C PHE A 44 1.67 -4.81 -4.51
N ASP A 45 2.28 -4.51 -3.36
CA ASP A 45 2.08 -3.27 -2.58
C ASP A 45 3.32 -2.39 -2.78
N LEU A 46 3.19 -1.32 -3.54
CA LEU A 46 4.30 -0.48 -3.95
C LEU A 46 4.22 0.91 -3.29
N LYS A 47 5.30 1.29 -2.60
CA LYS A 47 5.44 2.60 -1.93
C LYS A 47 6.52 3.49 -2.55
N GLY A 48 7.17 3.03 -3.59
CA GLY A 48 8.27 3.74 -4.24
C GLY A 48 9.55 3.78 -3.38
N SER A 49 9.79 2.75 -2.59
CA SER A 49 11.00 2.60 -1.78
C SER A 49 11.44 1.14 -1.79
N THR A 50 12.71 0.90 -2.08
CA THR A 50 13.29 -0.44 -2.00
C THR A 50 13.87 -0.75 -0.62
N ARG A 51 14.07 0.27 0.23
CA ARG A 51 14.65 0.07 1.56
C ARG A 51 13.73 -0.76 2.46
N SER A 52 14.15 -1.99 2.79
CA SER A 52 13.41 -2.94 3.63
C SER A 52 12.02 -3.29 3.09
N ARG A 53 11.87 -3.32 1.77
CA ARG A 53 10.62 -3.60 1.05
C ARG A 53 10.74 -4.88 0.22
N TYR A 54 11.17 -5.98 0.87
CA TYR A 54 11.22 -7.33 0.29
C TYR A 54 10.39 -8.30 1.12
N ALA A 55 9.39 -8.93 0.52
CA ALA A 55 8.62 -9.99 1.13
C ALA A 55 9.34 -11.33 0.89
N ARG A 56 9.67 -12.04 1.98
CA ARG A 56 10.20 -13.39 1.90
C ARG A 56 9.04 -14.37 1.91
N VAL A 57 8.92 -15.14 0.85
CA VAL A 57 7.95 -16.22 0.72
C VAL A 57 8.68 -17.50 1.05
N ASP A 58 8.21 -18.26 2.02
CA ASP A 58 8.79 -19.57 2.37
C ASP A 58 8.36 -20.67 1.37
N ALA A 59 8.91 -21.86 1.54
CA ALA A 59 8.61 -23.02 0.68
C ALA A 59 7.13 -23.48 0.78
N SER A 60 6.38 -23.01 1.78
CA SER A 60 4.95 -23.29 1.95
C SER A 60 4.05 -22.25 1.25
N GLY A 61 4.64 -21.18 0.68
CA GLY A 61 3.91 -20.09 0.09
C GLY A 61 3.40 -19.05 1.11
N GLU A 62 3.77 -19.20 2.40
CA GLU A 62 3.43 -18.22 3.43
C GLU A 62 4.45 -17.07 3.49
N VAL A 63 3.95 -15.85 3.60
CA VAL A 63 4.80 -14.67 3.79
C VAL A 63 5.19 -14.56 5.25
N SER A 64 6.49 -14.45 5.51
CA SER A 64 7.02 -14.11 6.83
C SER A 64 6.28 -12.88 7.39
N LYS A 65 5.89 -12.92 8.67
CA LYS A 65 4.97 -12.02 9.41
C LYS A 65 5.18 -10.49 9.33
N THR A 66 6.02 -10.00 8.43
CA THR A 66 6.29 -8.59 8.18
C THR A 66 5.47 -7.97 7.04
N ALA A 67 4.73 -8.76 6.28
CA ALA A 67 3.85 -8.26 5.22
C ALA A 67 2.39 -8.22 5.69
N SER A 68 1.69 -7.15 5.33
CA SER A 68 0.27 -6.96 5.67
C SER A 68 -0.58 -8.10 5.12
N SER A 69 -1.23 -8.86 5.99
CA SER A 69 -2.20 -9.88 5.57
C SER A 69 -3.51 -9.19 5.22
N PHE A 70 -3.92 -9.22 3.97
CA PHE A 70 -5.30 -8.92 3.58
C PHE A 70 -6.18 -10.08 4.05
N VAL A 71 -6.97 -9.84 5.09
CA VAL A 71 -7.93 -10.83 5.61
C VAL A 71 -9.14 -10.87 4.68
N GLY A 72 -9.38 -11.99 4.03
CA GLY A 72 -10.65 -12.21 3.36
C GLY A 72 -10.69 -13.08 2.09
N VAL A 73 -9.59 -13.70 1.68
CA VAL A 73 -9.58 -14.61 0.52
C VAL A 73 -9.03 -15.97 0.94
N SER A 74 -9.75 -17.04 0.70
CA SER A 74 -9.41 -18.42 1.09
C SER A 74 -8.21 -19.03 0.35
N ASP A 75 -7.64 -18.33 -0.63
CA ASP A 75 -6.36 -18.62 -1.28
C ASP A 75 -5.51 -17.35 -1.20
N VAL A 76 -4.90 -17.12 -0.02
CA VAL A 76 -4.12 -15.91 0.24
C VAL A 76 -2.83 -15.96 -0.55
N GLN A 77 -2.83 -15.37 -1.73
CA GLN A 77 -1.59 -15.09 -2.42
C GLN A 77 -0.75 -14.09 -1.62
N PRO A 78 0.57 -14.30 -1.50
CA PRO A 78 1.43 -13.39 -0.77
C PRO A 78 1.43 -12.00 -1.44
N VAL A 79 1.27 -10.94 -0.64
CA VAL A 79 1.46 -9.58 -1.12
C VAL A 79 2.94 -9.27 -1.19
N LEU A 80 3.44 -9.05 -2.39
CA LEU A 80 4.82 -8.76 -2.70
C LEU A 80 5.09 -7.24 -2.60
N LEU A 81 6.35 -6.86 -2.43
CA LEU A 81 6.74 -5.47 -2.17
C LEU A 81 7.62 -4.90 -3.31
N ASP A 82 8.09 -3.66 -3.16
CA ASP A 82 8.84 -2.95 -4.21
C ASP A 82 10.07 -3.72 -4.73
N GLU A 83 10.87 -4.34 -3.85
CA GLU A 83 12.05 -5.11 -4.29
C GLU A 83 11.64 -6.37 -5.06
N ASN A 84 10.58 -7.06 -4.63
CA ASN A 84 10.03 -8.20 -5.36
C ASN A 84 9.50 -7.80 -6.73
N PHE A 85 8.89 -6.60 -6.84
CA PHE A 85 8.42 -6.07 -8.12
C PHE A 85 9.58 -5.82 -9.08
N VAL A 86 10.66 -5.19 -8.59
CA VAL A 86 11.87 -4.95 -9.39
C VAL A 86 12.52 -6.25 -9.81
N GLU A 87 12.59 -7.24 -8.93
CA GLU A 87 13.10 -8.59 -9.24
C GLU A 87 12.22 -9.27 -10.30
N PHE A 88 10.91 -9.28 -10.12
CA PHE A 88 9.95 -9.87 -11.06
C PHE A 88 10.03 -9.24 -12.46
N THR A 89 10.20 -7.92 -12.54
CA THR A 89 10.30 -7.19 -13.81
C THR A 89 11.72 -7.16 -14.37
N GLU A 90 12.69 -7.79 -13.72
CA GLU A 90 14.12 -7.70 -14.06
C GLU A 90 14.62 -6.25 -14.13
N GLY A 91 14.04 -5.37 -13.34
CA GLY A 91 14.34 -3.94 -13.34
C GLY A 91 13.79 -3.16 -14.55
N ARG A 92 13.00 -3.79 -15.41
CA ARG A 92 12.36 -3.16 -16.57
C ARG A 92 10.99 -2.62 -16.18
N PRO A 93 10.55 -1.46 -16.72
CA PRO A 93 9.21 -0.99 -16.47
C PRO A 93 8.15 -1.85 -17.16
N LEU A 94 7.00 -2.05 -16.49
CA LEU A 94 5.86 -2.72 -17.11
C LEU A 94 5.22 -1.82 -18.18
N PRO A 95 4.92 -2.36 -19.36
CA PRO A 95 4.29 -1.62 -20.43
C PRO A 95 2.81 -1.38 -20.16
N LEU A 96 2.36 -0.15 -20.31
CA LEU A 96 0.96 0.25 -20.35
C LEU A 96 0.68 0.90 -21.71
N ARG A 97 -0.48 0.61 -22.30
CA ARG A 97 -0.94 1.32 -23.49
C ARG A 97 -1.01 2.82 -23.24
N ASP A 98 -0.85 3.63 -24.28
CA ASP A 98 -0.71 5.09 -24.17
C ASP A 98 -1.87 5.72 -23.40
N GLN A 99 -3.11 5.38 -23.74
CA GLN A 99 -4.29 5.87 -23.05
C GLN A 99 -4.36 5.43 -21.59
N ALA A 100 -4.05 4.18 -21.29
CA ALA A 100 -4.02 3.66 -19.93
C ALA A 100 -2.95 4.36 -19.08
N LYS A 101 -1.73 4.55 -19.64
CA LYS A 101 -0.64 5.27 -18.96
C LYS A 101 -1.00 6.73 -18.72
N ALA A 102 -1.65 7.39 -19.68
CA ALA A 102 -2.11 8.78 -19.51
C ALA A 102 -3.13 8.90 -18.38
N TYR A 103 -4.12 8.01 -18.30
CA TYR A 103 -5.07 7.98 -17.20
C TYR A 103 -4.42 7.68 -15.86
N PHE A 104 -3.51 6.69 -15.84
CA PHE A 104 -2.75 6.33 -14.64
C PHE A 104 -1.95 7.52 -14.11
N ASN A 105 -1.17 8.18 -14.96
CA ASN A 105 -0.37 9.34 -14.57
C ASN A 105 -1.21 10.48 -14.03
N ASN A 106 -2.29 10.83 -14.72
CA ASN A 106 -3.20 11.90 -14.28
C ASN A 106 -3.83 11.58 -12.93
N ALA A 107 -4.25 10.34 -12.71
CA ALA A 107 -4.82 9.91 -11.44
C ALA A 107 -3.77 9.94 -10.32
N VAL A 108 -2.57 9.37 -10.55
CA VAL A 108 -1.47 9.41 -9.57
C VAL A 108 -1.12 10.84 -9.19
N MET A 109 -1.02 11.75 -10.17
CA MET A 109 -0.69 13.15 -9.90
C MET A 109 -1.76 13.85 -9.04
N ASN A 110 -3.03 13.70 -9.39
CA ASN A 110 -4.15 14.34 -8.70
C ASN A 110 -4.35 13.76 -7.30
N ASP A 111 -4.36 12.44 -7.17
CA ASP A 111 -4.61 11.76 -5.89
C ASP A 111 -3.48 12.02 -4.91
N THR A 112 -2.21 11.94 -5.35
CA THR A 112 -1.07 12.21 -4.46
C THR A 112 -0.94 13.68 -4.10
N LEU A 113 -1.38 14.61 -4.97
CA LEU A 113 -1.49 16.02 -4.62
C LEU A 113 -2.53 16.22 -3.52
N PHE A 114 -3.71 15.66 -3.68
CA PHE A 114 -4.77 15.71 -2.67
C PHE A 114 -4.28 15.14 -1.33
N LEU A 115 -3.68 13.95 -1.33
CA LEU A 115 -3.16 13.31 -0.11
C LEU A 115 -2.05 14.14 0.56
N SER A 116 -1.18 14.75 -0.23
CA SER A 116 -0.14 15.65 0.30
C SER A 116 -0.73 16.89 0.95
N LEU A 117 -1.77 17.50 0.38
CA LEU A 117 -2.45 18.68 0.92
C LEU A 117 -3.16 18.39 2.24
N ILE A 118 -3.69 17.20 2.43
CA ILE A 118 -4.31 16.78 3.70
C ILE A 118 -3.32 16.08 4.64
N SER A 119 -2.01 16.24 4.38
CA SER A 119 -0.92 15.70 5.20
C SER A 119 -0.97 14.18 5.41
N VAL A 120 -1.37 13.41 4.39
CA VAL A 120 -1.36 11.96 4.40
C VAL A 120 -0.06 11.44 3.79
N VAL A 121 0.51 10.41 4.42
CA VAL A 121 1.72 9.69 3.99
C VAL A 121 1.53 8.19 4.19
N ASP A 122 2.51 7.40 3.77
CA ASP A 122 2.58 5.96 3.95
C ASP A 122 1.51 5.16 3.18
N TYR A 123 0.80 5.82 2.25
CA TYR A 123 -0.07 5.13 1.30
C TYR A 123 0.74 4.31 0.29
N SER A 124 0.10 3.31 -0.29
CA SER A 124 0.70 2.48 -1.34
C SER A 124 -0.23 2.34 -2.54
N ILE A 125 0.32 1.93 -3.65
CA ILE A 125 -0.47 1.43 -4.77
C ILE A 125 -0.48 -0.09 -4.74
N LEU A 126 -1.67 -0.66 -4.66
CA LEU A 126 -1.88 -2.08 -4.82
C LEU A 126 -2.00 -2.39 -6.31
N VAL A 127 -1.20 -3.33 -6.79
CA VAL A 127 -1.17 -3.75 -8.19
C VAL A 127 -1.48 -5.24 -8.25
N GLY A 128 -2.63 -5.59 -8.80
CA GLY A 128 -3.00 -6.97 -9.10
C GLY A 128 -2.73 -7.27 -10.57
N MET A 129 -2.11 -8.41 -10.85
CA MET A 129 -1.87 -8.89 -12.21
C MET A 129 -2.88 -9.98 -12.55
N ASP A 130 -3.72 -9.72 -13.53
CA ASP A 130 -4.63 -10.68 -14.14
C ASP A 130 -3.96 -11.19 -15.42
N ASP A 131 -3.24 -12.31 -15.29
CA ASP A 131 -2.47 -12.88 -16.38
C ASP A 131 -3.40 -13.47 -17.46
N ASP A 132 -4.59 -13.93 -17.09
CA ASP A 132 -5.58 -14.53 -18.01
C ASP A 132 -6.13 -13.48 -18.98
N ASN A 133 -6.40 -12.28 -18.48
CA ASN A 133 -6.95 -11.18 -19.26
C ASN A 133 -5.89 -10.18 -19.72
N HIS A 134 -4.62 -10.39 -19.37
CA HIS A 134 -3.51 -9.46 -19.62
C HIS A 134 -3.80 -8.03 -19.12
N GLN A 135 -4.31 -7.94 -17.90
CA GLN A 135 -4.73 -6.67 -17.29
C GLN A 135 -4.03 -6.42 -15.97
N LEU A 136 -3.85 -5.15 -15.64
CA LEU A 136 -3.45 -4.69 -14.31
C LEU A 136 -4.64 -4.04 -13.62
N VAL A 137 -4.94 -4.48 -12.41
CA VAL A 137 -5.92 -3.85 -11.54
C VAL A 137 -5.17 -3.06 -10.47
N VAL A 138 -5.39 -1.75 -10.42
CA VAL A 138 -4.60 -0.86 -9.57
C VAL A 138 -5.48 0.01 -8.69
N GLY A 139 -5.01 0.32 -7.47
CA GLY A 139 -5.68 1.25 -6.58
C GLY A 139 -4.76 1.73 -5.47
N ILE A 140 -4.96 2.97 -5.01
CA ILE A 140 -4.24 3.54 -3.88
C ILE A 140 -4.98 3.17 -2.59
N ILE A 141 -4.23 2.56 -1.65
CA ILE A 141 -4.70 2.08 -0.35
C ILE A 141 -3.90 2.71 0.78
N ASP A 142 -4.31 2.44 2.03
CA ASP A 142 -3.63 2.88 3.26
C ASP A 142 -3.50 4.41 3.42
N TYR A 143 -4.35 5.18 2.76
CA TYR A 143 -4.32 6.64 2.76
C TYR A 143 -5.07 7.29 3.96
N LEU A 144 -5.25 6.55 5.06
CA LEU A 144 -5.92 7.04 6.27
C LEU A 144 -4.96 7.55 7.35
N ARG A 145 -3.64 7.46 7.11
CA ARG A 145 -2.62 7.84 8.08
C ARG A 145 -2.18 9.29 7.91
N GLN A 146 -2.51 10.13 8.87
CA GLN A 146 -2.03 11.51 8.90
C GLN A 146 -0.61 11.61 9.47
N TYR A 147 0.21 12.43 8.84
CA TYR A 147 1.61 12.67 9.19
C TYR A 147 1.81 13.19 10.62
N ASP A 148 0.94 14.08 11.09
CA ASP A 148 1.04 14.67 12.44
C ASP A 148 0.77 13.65 13.55
N ILE A 149 -0.09 12.66 13.29
CA ILE A 149 -0.36 11.57 14.24
C ILE A 149 0.88 10.69 14.36
N ILE A 150 1.53 10.37 13.25
CA ILE A 150 2.75 9.55 13.21
C ILE A 150 3.86 10.24 13.99
N LYS A 151 4.09 11.55 13.79
CA LYS A 151 5.07 12.32 14.55
C LYS A 151 4.80 12.33 16.05
N LYS A 152 3.54 12.42 16.46
CA LYS A 152 3.17 12.38 17.89
C LYS A 152 3.49 11.03 18.51
N VAL A 153 3.20 9.93 17.79
CA VAL A 153 3.48 8.57 18.28
C VAL A 153 5.01 8.33 18.36
N GLU A 154 5.79 8.76 17.38
CA GLU A 154 7.25 8.66 17.44
C GLU A 154 7.87 9.47 18.58
N ARG A 155 7.35 10.67 18.89
CA ARG A 155 7.81 11.48 20.03
C ARG A 155 7.52 10.81 21.36
N VAL A 156 6.33 10.24 21.53
CA VAL A 156 5.95 9.52 22.74
C VAL A 156 6.80 8.25 22.91
N GLY A 157 7.03 7.50 21.83
CA GLY A 157 7.90 6.32 21.86
C GLY A 157 9.36 6.64 22.21
N LYS A 158 9.89 7.78 21.75
CA LYS A 158 11.27 8.23 22.07
C LYS A 158 11.41 8.77 23.50
N SER A 159 10.35 9.31 24.11
CA SER A 159 10.37 9.77 25.50
C SER A 159 10.32 8.64 26.51
N VAL A 160 9.87 7.45 26.13
CA VAL A 160 9.86 6.23 26.98
C VAL A 160 11.11 5.39 26.80
N GLY A 161 11.86 5.58 25.72
CA GLY A 161 13.09 4.85 25.37
C GLY A 161 14.32 5.78 25.35
N MET A 162 14.66 6.39 26.48
CA MET A 162 15.96 7.04 26.62
C MET A 162 17.07 5.99 26.68
N ILE A 163 17.56 5.55 25.54
CA ILE A 163 18.96 5.13 25.31
C ILE A 163 19.13 4.86 23.79
N ALA A 164 20.17 5.51 23.24
CA ALA A 164 20.84 5.22 21.97
C ALA A 164 20.41 6.02 20.71
N GLY A 165 21.32 6.92 20.36
CA GLY A 165 21.78 7.09 18.97
C GLY A 165 20.82 7.81 18.02
N GLN A 166 21.27 8.96 17.57
CA GLN A 166 20.74 9.73 16.43
C GLN A 166 20.20 8.84 15.29
N ALA A 167 18.93 8.45 15.37
CA ALA A 167 18.20 7.96 14.22
C ALA A 167 17.44 9.15 13.64
N GLU A 168 17.79 9.54 12.42
CA GLU A 168 17.00 10.48 11.63
C GLU A 168 15.52 10.04 11.63
N PRO A 169 14.57 11.00 11.68
CA PRO A 169 13.16 10.67 11.68
C PRO A 169 12.83 9.89 10.41
N THR A 170 12.37 8.66 10.56
CA THR A 170 12.01 7.75 9.47
C THR A 170 10.79 8.23 8.68
N VAL A 171 10.08 9.22 9.19
CA VAL A 171 8.84 9.74 8.62
C VAL A 171 9.16 10.87 7.64
N ILE A 172 8.97 10.58 6.36
CA ILE A 172 9.17 11.53 5.25
C ILE A 172 8.01 12.53 5.24
N GLN A 173 8.32 13.82 5.00
CA GLN A 173 7.29 14.87 4.87
C GLN A 173 6.37 14.61 3.66
N PRO A 174 5.08 15.00 3.71
CA PRO A 174 4.11 14.71 2.66
C PRO A 174 4.53 15.11 1.24
N PRO A 175 5.12 16.29 0.97
CA PRO A 175 5.61 16.64 -0.36
C PRO A 175 6.73 15.73 -0.85
N ASN A 176 7.65 15.35 0.05
CA ASN A 176 8.78 14.48 -0.29
C ASN A 176 8.29 13.05 -0.53
N TYR A 177 7.32 12.58 0.26
CA TYR A 177 6.67 11.28 0.05
C TYR A 177 5.98 11.24 -1.33
N ARG A 178 5.19 12.27 -1.65
CA ARG A 178 4.55 12.44 -2.95
C ARG A 178 5.55 12.34 -4.10
N ASN A 179 6.63 13.13 -4.05
CA ASN A 179 7.63 13.17 -5.11
C ASN A 179 8.30 11.79 -5.30
N ARG A 180 8.70 11.13 -4.20
CA ARG A 180 9.27 9.80 -4.25
C ARG A 180 8.31 8.80 -4.89
N PHE A 181 7.04 8.81 -4.46
CA PHE A 181 6.01 7.92 -4.98
C PHE A 181 5.78 8.13 -6.48
N GLN A 182 5.62 9.37 -6.93
CA GLN A 182 5.43 9.69 -8.34
C GLN A 182 6.61 9.26 -9.21
N LEU A 183 7.85 9.55 -8.79
CA LEU A 183 9.06 9.11 -9.49
C LEU A 183 9.16 7.59 -9.59
N ALA A 184 8.75 6.87 -8.56
CA ALA A 184 8.72 5.41 -8.59
C ALA A 184 7.68 4.90 -9.60
N MET A 185 6.47 5.47 -9.63
CA MET A 185 5.43 5.07 -10.59
C MET A 185 5.86 5.34 -12.05
N GLU A 186 6.59 6.42 -12.30
CA GLU A 186 7.20 6.66 -13.62
C GLU A 186 8.26 5.62 -13.97
N LYS A 187 9.04 5.18 -12.99
CA LYS A 187 10.06 4.14 -13.18
C LYS A 187 9.46 2.74 -13.36
N TYR A 188 8.35 2.43 -12.69
CA TYR A 188 7.75 1.10 -12.69
C TYR A 188 6.87 0.83 -13.92
N PHE A 189 6.33 1.87 -14.53
CA PHE A 189 5.38 1.75 -15.64
C PHE A 189 5.78 2.65 -16.81
N MET A 190 5.94 2.06 -17.98
CA MET A 190 6.25 2.80 -19.21
C MET A 190 5.06 2.85 -20.15
N MET A 191 5.02 3.89 -20.99
CA MET A 191 4.05 3.98 -22.07
C MET A 191 4.54 3.17 -23.28
N VAL A 192 3.63 2.44 -23.90
CA VAL A 192 3.83 1.83 -25.22
C VAL A 192 2.69 2.25 -26.13
N PRO A 193 2.95 2.45 -27.44
CA PRO A 193 1.89 2.74 -28.41
C PRO A 193 0.83 1.63 -28.41
N ASP A 194 -0.43 2.02 -28.70
CA ASP A 194 -1.53 1.09 -28.94
C ASP A 194 -1.35 0.28 -30.22
#